data_6c4adee38f6106e3bba20e7550eec356
#
_entry.id   6c4adee38f6106e3bba20e7550eec356
#
_cell.length_a   1.000
_cell.length_b   1.000
_cell.length_c   1.000
_cell.angle_alpha   90.00
_cell.angle_beta   90.00
_cell.angle_gamma   90.00
#
_symmetry.space_group_name_H-M   'P 1'
#
loop_
_entity.id
_entity.type
_entity.pdbx_description
1 polymer ?
#
loop_
_entity_poly.entity_id
_entity_poly.type
_entity_poly.pdbx_seq_one_letter_code
_entity_poly.pdbx_strand_id
1 'polypeptide(L)'
;TFVMKNMLNFKNFTADELMDILNLALDMKKNPDKYAHALEGKKLYTLFEKTSTRTFLSFTTGITELGGTYYNQLWKDSNFTLGEPVSEIKYVCRNVDIIMARLVKNETVELFGNNVTVPFINGCDSSYHPCQILADALTIIEKFGSLDVKLMYIGAKNNVFNSLVEFFAKMKKGTIYGLTPLVNNTVCGDDFFEAAKATGHYVELDPTMSMEEAKKYAKDMDILYTDTWVDME
;
A
#
# COMPACT_ATOMS: atom_id res chain seq x y z
N THR A 1 -2.08 -22.88 12.91
CA THR A 1 -3.17 -21.88 13.07
C THR A 1 -2.79 -20.67 12.25
N PHE A 2 -3.51 -20.40 11.15
CA PHE A 2 -3.32 -19.18 10.40
C PHE A 2 -3.72 -18.01 11.29
N VAL A 3 -2.77 -17.18 11.67
CA VAL A 3 -3.07 -15.91 12.35
C VAL A 3 -3.54 -14.93 11.28
N MET A 4 -4.76 -14.44 11.38
CA MET A 4 -5.28 -13.38 10.53
C MET A 4 -4.38 -12.15 10.67
N LYS A 5 -3.87 -11.63 9.56
CA LYS A 5 -3.12 -10.39 9.51
C LYS A 5 -3.87 -9.35 8.68
N ASN A 6 -3.90 -8.13 9.19
CA ASN A 6 -4.42 -6.97 8.47
C ASN A 6 -3.29 -6.28 7.71
N MET A 7 -3.53 -5.89 6.47
CA MET A 7 -2.58 -5.11 5.65
C MET A 7 -2.87 -3.62 5.83
N LEU A 8 -2.46 -3.04 6.97
CA LEU A 8 -2.57 -1.59 7.23
C LEU A 8 -1.37 -0.84 6.65
N ASN A 9 -0.20 -1.42 6.81
CA ASN A 9 1.13 -1.03 6.35
C ASN A 9 2.01 -2.29 6.40
N PHE A 10 3.33 -2.16 6.30
CA PHE A 10 4.24 -3.31 6.32
C PHE A 10 4.83 -3.64 7.69
N LYS A 11 4.50 -2.90 8.74
CA LYS A 11 5.12 -3.07 10.09
C LYS A 11 5.01 -4.50 10.61
N ASN A 12 3.84 -5.10 10.46
CA ASN A 12 3.52 -6.41 11.03
C ASN A 12 3.84 -7.59 10.09
N PHE A 13 4.48 -7.34 8.96
CA PHE A 13 4.89 -8.36 8.01
C PHE A 13 6.39 -8.61 8.08
N THR A 14 6.79 -9.86 7.92
CA THR A 14 8.18 -10.21 7.65
C THR A 14 8.49 -10.04 6.16
N ALA A 15 9.79 -9.96 5.82
CA ALA A 15 10.22 -9.93 4.41
C ALA A 15 9.75 -11.18 3.65
N ASP A 16 9.81 -12.36 4.28
CA ASP A 16 9.39 -13.61 3.67
C ASP A 16 7.88 -13.62 3.38
N GLU A 17 7.05 -13.15 4.32
CA GLU A 17 5.61 -13.03 4.11
C GLU A 17 5.25 -12.08 2.94
N LEU A 18 5.98 -10.96 2.81
CA LEU A 18 5.80 -10.05 1.68
C LEU A 18 6.25 -10.67 0.36
N MET A 19 7.35 -11.44 0.36
CA MET A 19 7.77 -12.21 -0.81
C MET A 19 6.77 -13.29 -1.20
N ASP A 20 6.15 -13.97 -0.23
CA ASP A 20 5.11 -14.96 -0.48
C ASP A 20 3.88 -14.32 -1.18
N ILE A 21 3.48 -13.11 -0.74
CA ILE A 21 2.42 -12.35 -1.42
C ILE A 21 2.80 -12.02 -2.87
N LEU A 22 4.02 -11.54 -3.10
CA LEU A 22 4.49 -11.20 -4.45
C LEU A 22 4.62 -12.45 -5.35
N ASN A 23 5.14 -13.55 -4.82
CA ASN A 23 5.25 -14.81 -5.54
C ASN A 23 3.87 -15.38 -5.89
N LEU A 24 2.90 -15.30 -4.97
CA LEU A 24 1.52 -15.69 -5.23
C LEU A 24 0.92 -14.83 -6.35
N ALA A 25 1.13 -13.51 -6.31
CA ALA A 25 0.63 -12.62 -7.34
C ALA A 25 1.24 -12.92 -8.72
N LEU A 26 2.55 -13.25 -8.79
CA LEU A 26 3.21 -13.68 -10.03
C LEU A 26 2.61 -14.99 -10.57
N ASP A 27 2.34 -15.96 -9.69
CA ASP A 27 1.74 -17.24 -10.09
C ASP A 27 0.29 -17.03 -10.59
N MET A 28 -0.48 -16.17 -9.91
CA MET A 28 -1.84 -15.82 -10.32
C MET A 28 -1.88 -15.15 -11.71
N LYS A 29 -0.92 -14.25 -11.99
CA LYS A 29 -0.78 -13.61 -13.31
C LYS A 29 -0.45 -14.62 -14.42
N LYS A 30 0.37 -15.64 -14.12
CA LYS A 30 0.78 -16.67 -15.09
C LYS A 30 -0.28 -17.75 -15.29
N ASN A 31 -1.03 -18.07 -14.26
CA ASN A 31 -1.96 -19.20 -14.20
C ASN A 31 -3.33 -18.77 -13.67
N PRO A 32 -4.04 -17.79 -14.29
CA PRO A 32 -5.28 -17.22 -13.76
C PRO A 32 -6.37 -18.28 -13.54
N ASP A 33 -6.51 -19.24 -14.44
CA ASP A 33 -7.53 -20.29 -14.37
C ASP A 33 -7.38 -21.16 -13.10
N LYS A 34 -6.17 -21.35 -12.60
CA LYS A 34 -5.89 -22.07 -11.34
C LYS A 34 -6.60 -21.43 -10.14
N TYR A 35 -6.84 -20.15 -10.19
CA TYR A 35 -7.35 -19.34 -9.08
C TYR A 35 -8.80 -18.87 -9.28
N ALA A 36 -9.44 -19.20 -10.41
CA ALA A 36 -10.78 -18.71 -10.75
C ALA A 36 -11.87 -19.02 -9.71
N HIS A 37 -11.64 -20.01 -8.84
CA HIS A 37 -12.56 -20.42 -7.75
C HIS A 37 -11.91 -20.29 -6.36
N ALA A 38 -10.76 -19.65 -6.23
CA ALA A 38 -10.02 -19.58 -4.97
C ALA A 38 -10.78 -18.86 -3.85
N LEU A 39 -11.66 -17.93 -4.21
CA LEU A 39 -12.50 -17.18 -3.27
C LEU A 39 -14.00 -17.39 -3.56
N GLU A 40 -14.38 -18.55 -4.10
CA GLU A 40 -15.78 -18.88 -4.37
C GLU A 40 -16.63 -18.75 -3.09
N GLY A 41 -17.76 -18.04 -3.21
CA GLY A 41 -18.66 -17.76 -2.10
C GLY A 41 -18.16 -16.70 -1.10
N LYS A 42 -16.96 -16.17 -1.27
CA LYS A 42 -16.42 -15.11 -0.42
C LYS A 42 -16.95 -13.73 -0.82
N LYS A 43 -17.09 -12.85 0.16
CA LYS A 43 -17.66 -11.52 0.02
C LYS A 43 -16.64 -10.47 0.44
N LEU A 44 -16.27 -9.61 -0.51
CA LEU A 44 -15.46 -8.43 -0.25
C LEU A 44 -16.37 -7.23 0.04
N TYR A 45 -16.08 -6.50 1.09
CA TYR A 45 -16.66 -5.18 1.33
C TYR A 45 -15.64 -4.10 1.00
N THR A 46 -16.00 -3.15 0.15
CA THR A 46 -15.17 -1.99 -0.18
C THR A 46 -15.79 -0.72 0.37
N LEU A 47 -15.04 0.01 1.19
CA LEU A 47 -15.45 1.26 1.81
C LEU A 47 -14.58 2.41 1.30
N PHE A 48 -15.21 3.45 0.74
CA PHE A 48 -14.52 4.61 0.20
C PHE A 48 -14.97 5.90 0.89
N GLU A 49 -14.03 6.58 1.54
CA GLU A 49 -14.20 7.95 2.03
C GLU A 49 -13.77 8.97 0.96
N LYS A 50 -12.75 8.62 0.15
CA LYS A 50 -12.36 9.34 -1.09
C LYS A 50 -12.61 8.46 -2.30
N THR A 51 -13.06 9.08 -3.41
CA THR A 51 -13.28 8.37 -4.67
C THR A 51 -11.98 7.87 -5.29
N SER A 52 -12.02 6.70 -5.90
CA SER A 52 -10.89 6.15 -6.66
C SER A 52 -11.34 5.10 -7.65
N THR A 53 -11.32 5.42 -8.92
CA THR A 53 -11.67 4.47 -9.98
C THR A 53 -10.71 3.28 -10.03
N ARG A 54 -9.40 3.53 -9.93
CA ARG A 54 -8.38 2.47 -9.98
C ARG A 54 -8.48 1.49 -8.82
N THR A 55 -8.56 1.98 -7.59
CA THR A 55 -8.69 1.13 -6.40
C THR A 55 -9.99 0.33 -6.45
N PHE A 56 -11.09 0.98 -6.81
CA PHE A 56 -12.38 0.29 -6.94
C PHE A 56 -12.31 -0.84 -7.95
N LEU A 57 -11.90 -0.56 -9.19
CA LEU A 57 -11.86 -1.57 -10.25
C LEU A 57 -10.87 -2.70 -9.93
N SER A 58 -9.68 -2.41 -9.40
CA SER A 58 -8.69 -3.46 -9.10
C SER A 58 -9.21 -4.47 -8.07
N PHE A 59 -9.84 -4.00 -6.99
CA PHE A 59 -10.38 -4.90 -5.96
C PHE A 59 -11.64 -5.63 -6.41
N THR A 60 -12.57 -4.94 -7.09
CA THR A 60 -13.83 -5.56 -7.51
C THR A 60 -13.65 -6.54 -8.66
N THR A 61 -12.79 -6.22 -9.62
CA THR A 61 -12.41 -7.17 -10.68
C THR A 61 -11.66 -8.36 -10.08
N GLY A 62 -10.67 -8.11 -9.22
CA GLY A 62 -9.87 -9.18 -8.62
C GLY A 62 -10.71 -10.18 -7.83
N ILE A 63 -11.61 -9.73 -6.95
CA ILE A 63 -12.47 -10.65 -6.19
C ILE A 63 -13.41 -11.45 -7.12
N THR A 64 -13.91 -10.82 -8.19
CA THR A 64 -14.80 -11.47 -9.14
C THR A 64 -14.07 -12.53 -9.97
N GLU A 65 -12.87 -12.24 -10.43
CA GLU A 65 -12.03 -13.21 -11.16
C GLU A 65 -11.61 -14.40 -10.29
N LEU A 66 -11.58 -14.23 -8.97
CA LEU A 66 -11.32 -15.29 -8.00
C LEU A 66 -12.59 -16.05 -7.57
N GLY A 67 -13.75 -15.78 -8.18
CA GLY A 67 -15.02 -16.45 -7.90
C GLY A 67 -15.84 -15.87 -6.74
N GLY A 68 -15.39 -14.77 -6.14
CA GLY A 68 -16.11 -14.10 -5.06
C GLY A 68 -17.07 -13.01 -5.56
N THR A 69 -17.66 -12.31 -4.61
CA THR A 69 -18.57 -11.18 -4.84
C THR A 69 -18.14 -9.98 -4.03
N TYR A 70 -18.69 -8.79 -4.31
CA TYR A 70 -18.39 -7.60 -3.54
C TYR A 70 -19.62 -6.75 -3.23
N TYR A 71 -19.49 -5.96 -2.15
CA TYR A 71 -20.39 -4.87 -1.80
C TYR A 71 -19.59 -3.58 -1.71
N ASN A 72 -20.03 -2.53 -2.39
CA ASN A 72 -19.38 -1.23 -2.36
C ASN A 72 -20.21 -0.23 -1.54
N GLN A 73 -19.53 0.50 -0.66
CA GLN A 73 -20.12 1.54 0.16
C GLN A 73 -19.28 2.82 0.06
N LEU A 74 -19.95 3.94 -0.11
CA LEU A 74 -19.34 5.25 0.09
C LEU A 74 -19.56 5.67 1.54
N TRP A 75 -18.53 6.19 2.20
CA TRP A 75 -18.61 6.65 3.59
C TRP A 75 -19.75 7.63 3.80
N LYS A 76 -19.85 8.64 2.92
CA LYS A 76 -20.86 9.71 2.99
C LYS A 76 -22.31 9.22 2.90
N ASP A 77 -22.53 8.05 2.30
CA ASP A 77 -23.84 7.46 2.06
C ASP A 77 -24.08 6.26 3.00
N SER A 78 -23.41 6.22 4.14
CA SER A 78 -23.41 5.12 5.08
C SER A 78 -23.63 5.59 6.52
N ASN A 79 -23.94 4.65 7.40
CA ASN A 79 -24.07 4.90 8.83
C ASN A 79 -22.73 5.22 9.53
N PHE A 80 -21.59 5.05 8.86
CA PHE A 80 -20.30 5.52 9.38
C PHE A 80 -20.28 7.03 9.66
N THR A 81 -21.18 7.81 9.05
CA THR A 81 -21.34 9.24 9.28
C THR A 81 -22.20 9.59 10.50
N LEU A 82 -22.98 8.64 11.03
CA LEU A 82 -24.05 8.93 11.98
C LEU A 82 -23.64 8.74 13.45
N GLY A 83 -22.51 8.11 13.73
CA GLY A 83 -22.18 7.82 15.11
C GLY A 83 -20.82 7.15 15.28
N GLU A 84 -20.79 6.09 16.08
CA GLU A 84 -19.59 5.40 16.49
C GLU A 84 -19.17 4.38 15.42
N PRO A 85 -18.10 4.66 14.61
CA PRO A 85 -17.78 3.87 13.43
C PRO A 85 -17.31 2.44 13.76
N VAL A 86 -16.85 2.19 14.99
CA VAL A 86 -16.42 0.85 15.43
C VAL A 86 -17.62 -0.12 15.50
N SER A 87 -18.76 0.35 15.96
CA SER A 87 -19.96 -0.49 15.99
C SER A 87 -20.42 -0.87 14.58
N GLU A 88 -20.34 0.07 13.64
CA GLU A 88 -20.69 -0.16 12.25
C GLU A 88 -19.72 -1.15 11.58
N ILE A 89 -18.41 -1.00 11.74
CA ILE A 89 -17.44 -1.93 11.15
C ILE A 89 -17.57 -3.35 11.73
N LYS A 90 -17.92 -3.48 13.02
CA LYS A 90 -18.19 -4.78 13.63
C LYS A 90 -19.45 -5.46 13.06
N TYR A 91 -20.47 -4.67 12.71
CA TYR A 91 -21.65 -5.19 12.01
C TYR A 91 -21.26 -5.67 10.60
N VAL A 92 -20.50 -4.90 9.87
CA VAL A 92 -19.98 -5.29 8.53
C VAL A 92 -19.26 -6.63 8.60
N CYS A 93 -18.36 -6.82 9.58
CA CYS A 93 -17.61 -8.06 9.76
C CYS A 93 -18.45 -9.33 9.88
N ARG A 94 -19.73 -9.21 10.32
CA ARG A 94 -20.64 -10.36 10.42
C ARG A 94 -21.26 -10.77 9.08
N ASN A 95 -21.13 -9.93 8.07
CA ASN A 95 -21.81 -10.09 6.78
C ASN A 95 -20.85 -10.40 5.62
N VAL A 96 -19.53 -10.19 5.83
CA VAL A 96 -18.52 -10.29 4.79
C VAL A 96 -17.30 -11.09 5.26
N ASP A 97 -16.46 -11.49 4.32
CA ASP A 97 -15.26 -12.31 4.59
C ASP A 97 -13.96 -11.50 4.58
N ILE A 98 -13.95 -10.34 3.93
CA ILE A 98 -12.78 -9.45 3.82
C ILE A 98 -13.25 -8.01 3.63
N ILE A 99 -12.50 -7.07 4.15
CA ILE A 99 -12.77 -5.63 4.03
C ILE A 99 -11.56 -4.94 3.38
N MET A 100 -11.81 -4.10 2.39
CA MET A 100 -10.87 -3.10 1.92
C MET A 100 -11.47 -1.71 2.18
N ALA A 101 -10.70 -0.82 2.78
CA ALA A 101 -11.13 0.56 2.99
C ALA A 101 -10.08 1.56 2.48
N ARG A 102 -10.54 2.56 1.75
CA ARG A 102 -9.76 3.74 1.37
C ARG A 102 -10.30 4.94 2.13
N LEU A 103 -9.59 5.31 3.18
CA LEU A 103 -10.00 6.33 4.15
C LEU A 103 -9.08 7.55 4.09
N VAL A 104 -9.53 8.67 4.67
CA VAL A 104 -8.73 9.89 4.73
C VAL A 104 -7.66 9.77 5.81
N LYS A 105 -8.03 9.34 7.02
CA LYS A 105 -7.17 9.36 8.21
C LYS A 105 -6.58 7.99 8.51
N ASN A 106 -5.28 7.94 8.73
CA ASN A 106 -4.60 6.73 9.19
C ASN A 106 -5.13 6.23 10.53
N GLU A 107 -5.47 7.13 11.46
CA GLU A 107 -6.04 6.77 12.76
C GLU A 107 -7.34 5.97 12.64
N THR A 108 -8.16 6.28 11.63
CA THR A 108 -9.40 5.52 11.36
C THR A 108 -9.08 4.13 10.80
N VAL A 109 -8.06 4.02 9.94
CA VAL A 109 -7.59 2.73 9.43
C VAL A 109 -7.06 1.85 10.57
N GLU A 110 -6.26 2.40 11.48
CA GLU A 110 -5.76 1.69 12.65
C GLU A 110 -6.88 1.30 13.62
N LEU A 111 -7.83 2.21 13.84
CA LEU A 111 -9.00 1.94 14.67
C LEU A 111 -9.80 0.74 14.13
N PHE A 112 -10.04 0.70 12.82
CA PHE A 112 -10.73 -0.42 12.20
C PHE A 112 -9.90 -1.70 12.25
N GLY A 113 -8.62 -1.63 11.89
CA GLY A 113 -7.72 -2.77 11.94
C GLY A 113 -7.65 -3.46 13.31
N ASN A 114 -7.81 -2.69 14.39
CA ASN A 114 -7.84 -3.20 15.76
C ASN A 114 -9.21 -3.74 16.21
N ASN A 115 -10.28 -3.51 15.44
CA ASN A 115 -11.64 -3.87 15.82
C ASN A 115 -12.36 -4.83 14.85
N VAL A 116 -11.76 -5.16 13.72
CA VAL A 116 -12.31 -6.11 12.75
C VAL A 116 -12.03 -7.56 13.16
N THR A 117 -12.91 -8.46 12.75
CA THR A 117 -12.78 -9.92 12.95
C THR A 117 -12.57 -10.68 11.64
N VAL A 118 -12.50 -9.97 10.53
CA VAL A 118 -12.16 -10.47 9.20
C VAL A 118 -10.91 -9.73 8.67
N PRO A 119 -10.16 -10.27 7.71
CA PRO A 119 -9.02 -9.58 7.13
C PRO A 119 -9.38 -8.17 6.65
N PHE A 120 -8.51 -7.20 6.96
CA PHE A 120 -8.68 -5.79 6.58
C PHE A 120 -7.48 -5.32 5.75
N ILE A 121 -7.75 -4.68 4.63
CA ILE A 121 -6.76 -4.13 3.71
C ILE A 121 -6.92 -2.61 3.64
N ASN A 122 -5.83 -1.90 3.91
CA ASN A 122 -5.72 -0.47 3.68
C ASN A 122 -5.59 -0.19 2.18
N GLY A 123 -6.64 0.33 1.56
CA GLY A 123 -6.66 0.71 0.15
C GLY A 123 -5.97 2.04 -0.16
N CYS A 124 -5.60 2.80 0.82
CA CYS A 124 -4.86 4.06 0.89
C CYS A 124 -5.40 4.93 2.02
N ASP A 125 -4.54 5.54 2.78
CA ASP A 125 -4.86 6.59 3.74
C ASP A 125 -3.87 7.77 3.64
N SER A 126 -3.91 8.68 4.59
CA SER A 126 -3.01 9.85 4.62
C SER A 126 -1.54 9.51 4.82
N SER A 127 -1.22 8.36 5.42
CA SER A 127 0.15 7.99 5.81
C SER A 127 0.72 6.84 5.02
N TYR A 128 -0.12 5.92 4.50
CA TYR A 128 0.32 4.69 3.83
C TYR A 128 -0.51 4.34 2.59
N HIS A 129 0.16 3.70 1.62
CA HIS A 129 -0.47 3.11 0.44
C HIS A 129 0.17 1.74 0.13
N PRO A 130 -0.02 0.72 0.97
CA PRO A 130 0.68 -0.56 0.84
C PRO A 130 0.39 -1.28 -0.47
N CYS A 131 -0.86 -1.23 -0.96
CA CYS A 131 -1.25 -1.89 -2.21
C CYS A 131 -0.52 -1.31 -3.43
N GLN A 132 -0.26 0.00 -3.46
CA GLN A 132 0.53 0.63 -4.52
C GLN A 132 1.95 0.06 -4.54
N ILE A 133 2.58 -0.02 -3.39
CA ILE A 133 3.97 -0.47 -3.30
C ILE A 133 4.11 -1.97 -3.62
N LEU A 134 3.14 -2.79 -3.26
CA LEU A 134 3.13 -4.20 -3.69
C LEU A 134 3.01 -4.33 -5.21
N ALA A 135 2.20 -3.49 -5.86
CA ALA A 135 2.09 -3.46 -7.32
C ALA A 135 3.40 -2.99 -7.99
N ASP A 136 4.04 -1.97 -7.43
CA ASP A 136 5.34 -1.48 -7.90
C ASP A 136 6.44 -2.53 -7.72
N ALA A 137 6.49 -3.18 -6.55
CA ALA A 137 7.43 -4.27 -6.27
C ALA A 137 7.26 -5.44 -7.24
N LEU A 138 6.01 -5.81 -7.54
CA LEU A 138 5.71 -6.84 -8.54
C LEU A 138 6.21 -6.43 -9.92
N THR A 139 6.00 -5.19 -10.32
CA THR A 139 6.49 -4.64 -11.59
C THR A 139 8.02 -4.66 -11.66
N ILE A 140 8.69 -4.31 -10.55
CA ILE A 140 10.16 -4.37 -10.46
C ILE A 140 10.65 -5.80 -10.66
N ILE A 141 10.05 -6.77 -9.97
CA ILE A 141 10.42 -8.19 -10.13
C ILE A 141 10.20 -8.65 -11.57
N GLU A 142 9.09 -8.28 -12.19
CA GLU A 142 8.80 -8.64 -13.59
C GLU A 142 9.81 -8.06 -14.58
N LYS A 143 10.33 -6.86 -14.32
CA LYS A 143 11.26 -6.15 -15.23
C LYS A 143 12.72 -6.47 -14.97
N PHE A 144 13.12 -6.61 -13.71
CA PHE A 144 14.52 -6.75 -13.30
C PHE A 144 14.86 -8.14 -12.76
N GLY A 145 13.85 -9.00 -12.53
CA GLY A 145 14.04 -10.34 -11.96
C GLY A 145 14.26 -10.37 -10.45
N SER A 146 14.43 -9.22 -9.81
CA SER A 146 14.64 -9.11 -8.36
C SER A 146 14.25 -7.71 -7.85
N LEU A 147 14.21 -7.55 -6.52
CA LEU A 147 14.06 -6.25 -5.86
C LEU A 147 15.39 -5.55 -5.60
N ASP A 148 16.52 -6.14 -6.01
CA ASP A 148 17.86 -5.57 -5.79
C ASP A 148 18.16 -4.51 -6.84
N VAL A 149 17.51 -3.37 -6.73
CA VAL A 149 17.57 -2.23 -7.64
C VAL A 149 17.89 -0.95 -6.88
N LYS A 150 18.45 0.03 -7.57
CA LYS A 150 18.58 1.41 -7.11
C LYS A 150 17.44 2.23 -7.69
N LEU A 151 16.55 2.71 -6.81
CA LEU A 151 15.40 3.51 -7.20
C LEU A 151 15.53 4.93 -6.65
N MET A 152 15.51 5.92 -7.53
CA MET A 152 15.45 7.33 -7.13
C MET A 152 13.99 7.81 -7.19
N TYR A 153 13.47 8.16 -6.02
CA TYR A 153 12.18 8.85 -5.91
C TYR A 153 12.39 10.35 -5.96
N ILE A 154 11.63 11.04 -6.80
CA ILE A 154 11.66 12.49 -6.94
C ILE A 154 10.25 13.02 -6.81
N GLY A 155 9.95 13.79 -5.77
CA GLY A 155 8.60 14.31 -5.57
C GLY A 155 8.31 14.75 -4.14
N ALA A 156 7.02 14.80 -3.79
CA ALA A 156 6.59 15.11 -2.46
C ALA A 156 6.81 13.91 -1.50
N LYS A 157 7.26 14.19 -0.29
CA LYS A 157 7.32 13.21 0.79
C LYS A 157 5.90 12.97 1.30
N ASN A 158 5.24 11.93 0.80
CA ASN A 158 3.83 11.60 1.00
C ASN A 158 3.61 10.14 1.44
N ASN A 159 2.35 9.69 1.46
CA ASN A 159 1.96 8.34 1.86
C ASN A 159 2.55 7.23 0.96
N VAL A 160 2.69 7.46 -0.34
CA VAL A 160 3.34 6.53 -1.27
C VAL A 160 4.81 6.42 -0.94
N PHE A 161 5.49 7.55 -0.73
CA PHE A 161 6.90 7.58 -0.34
C PHE A 161 7.13 6.88 1.02
N ASN A 162 6.28 7.12 2.02
CA ASN A 162 6.35 6.43 3.30
C ASN A 162 6.32 4.91 3.12
N SER A 163 5.36 4.40 2.37
CA SER A 163 5.21 2.96 2.12
C SER A 163 6.36 2.38 1.30
N LEU A 164 6.90 3.15 0.35
CA LEU A 164 8.05 2.76 -0.46
C LEU A 164 9.29 2.57 0.43
N VAL A 165 9.59 3.55 1.28
CA VAL A 165 10.71 3.49 2.22
C VAL A 165 10.53 2.36 3.22
N GLU A 166 9.33 2.20 3.80
CA GLU A 166 9.02 1.11 4.73
C GLU A 166 9.24 -0.27 4.10
N PHE A 167 8.76 -0.46 2.87
CA PHE A 167 8.88 -1.73 2.16
C PHE A 167 10.34 -2.10 1.91
N PHE A 168 11.14 -1.22 1.31
CA PHE A 168 12.53 -1.51 0.99
C PHE A 168 13.40 -1.69 2.23
N ALA A 169 13.17 -0.90 3.28
CA ALA A 169 13.82 -1.08 4.57
C ALA A 169 13.49 -2.45 5.21
N LYS A 170 12.26 -2.93 5.06
CA LYS A 170 11.79 -4.25 5.53
C LYS A 170 12.40 -5.38 4.72
N MET A 171 12.38 -5.26 3.39
CA MET A 171 12.88 -6.30 2.47
C MET A 171 14.39 -6.46 2.53
N LYS A 172 15.13 -5.41 2.91
CA LYS A 172 16.61 -5.38 2.91
C LYS A 172 17.18 -5.82 1.57
N LYS A 173 16.55 -5.40 0.49
CA LYS A 173 16.97 -5.61 -0.90
C LYS A 173 16.73 -4.33 -1.68
N GLY A 174 17.68 -3.95 -2.53
CA GLY A 174 17.63 -2.68 -3.24
C GLY A 174 17.80 -1.46 -2.32
N THR A 175 17.80 -0.28 -2.88
CA THR A 175 17.98 0.98 -2.14
C THR A 175 17.11 2.08 -2.75
N ILE A 176 16.42 2.81 -1.88
CA ILE A 176 15.66 4.01 -2.24
C ILE A 176 16.52 5.24 -2.00
N TYR A 177 16.66 6.07 -3.03
CA TYR A 177 17.27 7.40 -2.97
C TYR A 177 16.14 8.44 -3.05
N GLY A 178 15.83 9.10 -1.94
CA GLY A 178 14.72 10.04 -1.85
C GLY A 178 15.17 11.48 -2.06
N LEU A 179 14.78 12.09 -3.18
CA LEU A 179 14.87 13.53 -3.41
C LEU A 179 13.48 14.13 -3.25
N THR A 180 13.20 14.66 -2.04
CA THR A 180 11.86 15.10 -1.64
C THR A 180 11.86 16.58 -1.24
N PRO A 181 11.86 17.50 -2.23
CA PRO A 181 11.88 18.95 -1.96
C PRO A 181 10.59 19.48 -1.33
N LEU A 182 9.52 18.71 -1.39
CA LEU A 182 8.24 19.02 -0.78
C LEU A 182 7.90 17.98 0.29
N VAL A 183 7.33 18.43 1.40
CA VAL A 183 6.91 17.56 2.52
C VAL A 183 5.42 17.77 2.75
N ASN A 184 4.68 16.67 2.73
CA ASN A 184 3.27 16.65 3.05
C ASN A 184 3.07 16.63 4.58
N ASN A 185 2.00 17.25 5.06
CA ASN A 185 1.67 17.32 6.50
C ASN A 185 1.32 15.94 7.12
N THR A 186 1.01 14.95 6.29
CA THR A 186 0.65 13.58 6.72
C THR A 186 1.83 12.61 6.66
N VAL A 187 3.05 13.10 6.46
CA VAL A 187 4.27 12.28 6.42
C VAL A 187 4.57 11.64 7.78
N CYS A 188 5.22 10.47 7.77
CA CYS A 188 5.77 9.85 8.96
C CYS A 188 6.84 10.74 9.61
N GLY A 189 6.99 10.64 10.93
CA GLY A 189 7.98 11.41 11.68
C GLY A 189 9.43 11.04 11.38
N ASP A 190 10.36 11.87 11.88
CA ASP A 190 11.81 11.70 11.66
C ASP A 190 12.32 10.33 12.14
N ASP A 191 11.83 9.83 13.27
CA ASP A 191 12.24 8.51 13.81
C ASP A 191 11.98 7.36 12.81
N PHE A 192 10.92 7.44 12.04
CA PHE A 192 10.60 6.47 10.98
C PHE A 192 11.69 6.47 9.89
N PHE A 193 12.07 7.67 9.41
CA PHE A 193 13.07 7.79 8.35
C PHE A 193 14.47 7.48 8.85
N GLU A 194 14.84 7.85 10.08
CA GLU A 194 16.13 7.50 10.69
C GLU A 194 16.26 5.98 10.87
N ALA A 195 15.20 5.30 11.31
CA ALA A 195 15.19 3.84 11.38
C ALA A 195 15.36 3.18 9.99
N ALA A 196 14.74 3.74 8.96
CA ALA A 196 14.91 3.26 7.59
C ALA A 196 16.32 3.48 7.06
N LYS A 197 16.93 4.65 7.31
CA LYS A 197 18.34 4.94 6.96
C LYS A 197 19.29 3.95 7.62
N ALA A 198 19.05 3.62 8.89
CA ALA A 198 19.87 2.68 9.64
C ALA A 198 19.91 1.27 9.02
N THR A 199 18.94 0.90 8.19
CA THR A 199 18.96 -0.38 7.47
C THR A 199 19.94 -0.42 6.30
N GLY A 200 20.39 0.75 5.81
CA GLY A 200 21.20 0.90 4.61
C GLY A 200 20.41 0.83 3.29
N HIS A 201 19.09 0.71 3.34
CA HIS A 201 18.20 0.58 2.17
C HIS A 201 17.40 1.85 1.85
N TYR A 202 17.65 2.92 2.58
CA TYR A 202 17.15 4.25 2.29
C TYR A 202 18.26 5.29 2.44
N VAL A 203 18.42 6.13 1.43
CA VAL A 203 19.34 7.28 1.38
C VAL A 203 18.51 8.54 1.14
N GLU A 204 18.57 9.48 2.07
CA GLU A 204 17.95 10.78 1.89
C GLU A 204 18.91 11.70 1.16
N LEU A 205 18.47 12.25 0.03
CA LEU A 205 19.24 13.21 -0.75
C LEU A 205 18.92 14.63 -0.29
N ASP A 206 19.89 15.54 -0.42
CA ASP A 206 19.67 16.95 -0.11
C ASP A 206 18.56 17.53 -1.00
N PRO A 207 17.41 17.95 -0.41
CA PRO A 207 16.30 18.48 -1.18
C PRO A 207 16.60 19.79 -1.90
N THR A 208 17.72 20.44 -1.55
CA THR A 208 18.19 21.71 -2.15
C THR A 208 19.21 21.52 -3.26
N MET A 209 19.59 20.27 -3.56
CA MET A 209 20.58 20.00 -4.61
C MET A 209 20.16 20.57 -5.95
N SER A 210 21.15 20.96 -6.74
CA SER A 210 20.93 21.46 -8.10
C SER A 210 20.42 20.36 -9.04
N MET A 211 19.75 20.77 -10.12
CA MET A 211 19.32 19.84 -11.18
C MET A 211 20.48 19.05 -11.77
N GLU A 212 21.67 19.66 -11.90
CA GLU A 212 22.84 19.00 -12.44
C GLU A 212 23.37 17.91 -11.49
N GLU A 213 23.30 18.13 -10.18
CA GLU A 213 23.62 17.10 -9.19
C GLU A 213 22.58 15.98 -9.19
N ALA A 214 21.29 16.30 -9.22
CA ALA A 214 20.21 15.32 -9.33
C ALA A 214 20.36 14.43 -10.58
N LYS A 215 20.74 15.00 -11.73
CA LYS A 215 21.02 14.25 -12.96
C LYS A 215 22.21 13.29 -12.82
N LYS A 216 23.23 13.63 -12.01
CA LYS A 216 24.36 12.72 -11.76
C LYS A 216 23.90 11.49 -10.98
N TYR A 217 23.09 11.68 -9.93
CA TYR A 217 22.48 10.55 -9.21
C TYR A 217 21.61 9.69 -10.13
N ALA A 218 20.74 10.33 -10.93
CA ALA A 218 19.81 9.64 -11.81
C ALA A 218 20.49 8.70 -12.82
N LYS A 219 21.73 9.01 -13.26
CA LYS A 219 22.50 8.16 -14.19
C LYS A 219 22.87 6.79 -13.62
N ASP A 220 23.01 6.70 -12.30
CA ASP A 220 23.42 5.49 -11.60
C ASP A 220 22.23 4.69 -11.04
N MET A 221 21.00 5.10 -11.37
CA MET A 221 19.77 4.48 -10.92
C MET A 221 19.20 3.52 -11.96
N ASP A 222 18.63 2.42 -11.50
CA ASP A 222 17.88 1.49 -12.34
C ASP A 222 16.48 2.02 -12.63
N ILE A 223 15.90 2.77 -11.68
CA ILE A 223 14.52 3.27 -11.73
C ILE A 223 14.47 4.74 -11.30
N LEU A 224 13.74 5.54 -12.07
CA LEU A 224 13.29 6.88 -11.67
C LEU A 224 11.79 6.81 -11.37
N TYR A 225 11.41 7.18 -10.17
CA TYR A 225 10.05 7.13 -9.67
C TYR A 225 9.57 8.55 -9.31
N THR A 226 8.39 8.90 -9.72
CA THR A 226 7.72 10.13 -9.27
C THR A 226 6.25 9.86 -9.04
N ASP A 227 5.67 10.58 -8.11
CA ASP A 227 4.25 10.59 -7.81
C ASP A 227 3.71 12.03 -7.92
N THR A 228 2.48 12.26 -7.48
CA THR A 228 1.87 13.60 -7.50
C THR A 228 2.72 14.60 -6.70
N TRP A 229 2.88 15.80 -7.25
CA TRP A 229 3.59 16.92 -6.62
C TRP A 229 2.65 17.81 -5.80
N VAL A 230 1.36 17.66 -6.01
CA VAL A 230 0.30 18.42 -5.32
C VAL A 230 -0.72 17.40 -4.83
N ASP A 231 -1.06 17.45 -3.54
CA ASP A 231 -2.10 16.60 -2.99
C ASP A 231 -3.44 16.90 -3.68
N MET A 232 -4.13 15.84 -4.04
CA MET A 232 -5.54 15.95 -4.42
C MET A 232 -6.34 16.03 -3.12
N GLU A 233 -6.65 17.26 -2.70
CA GLU A 233 -7.58 17.53 -1.60
C GLU A 233 -9.02 17.06 -1.92
#